data_c170e829e5a2b727713a77f0cc1360bb
#
_entry.id   c170e829e5a2b727713a77f0cc1360bb
#
_cell.length_a   1.000
_cell.length_b   1.000
_cell.length_c   1.000
_cell.angle_alpha   90.00
_cell.angle_beta   90.00
_cell.angle_gamma   90.00
#
_symmetry.space_group_name_H-M   'P 1'
#
loop_
_entity.id
_entity.type
_entity.pdbx_description
1 polymer ?
#
loop_
_entity_poly.entity_id
_entity_poly.type
_entity_poly.pdbx_seq_one_letter_code
_entity_poly.pdbx_strand_id
1 'polypeptide(L)'
;MSSGLARGRILDVGEVGIDMRTLPPCDEGRIDPRSWFKDETCPLEIEIGSGKGTFLLQQSELQPNTNFLGFEWAAEFYRYGADRLRRNGRKSVKMAYGDATEFLQYWCEDQVAEVIHLYFSDPWPK
;
A
#
# COMPACT_ATOMS: atom_id res chain seq x y z
N MET A 1 -8.38 -0.84 -20.97
CA MET A 1 -7.18 -1.06 -21.74
C MET A 1 -5.94 -1.03 -20.87
N SER A 2 -5.01 -1.88 -21.19
CA SER A 2 -3.77 -1.93 -20.43
C SER A 2 -2.86 -0.75 -20.75
N SER A 3 -2.16 -0.26 -19.73
CA SER A 3 -1.18 0.81 -19.91
C SER A 3 0.12 0.32 -20.53
N GLY A 4 0.25 -0.99 -20.71
CA GLY A 4 1.50 -1.57 -21.11
C GLY A 4 2.34 -2.03 -19.94
N LEU A 5 1.99 -1.67 -18.72
CA LEU A 5 2.74 -2.11 -17.55
C LEU A 5 2.76 -3.62 -17.40
N ALA A 6 1.64 -4.26 -17.70
CA ALA A 6 1.51 -5.71 -17.53
C ALA A 6 1.93 -6.49 -18.76
N ARG A 7 2.04 -5.86 -19.91
CA ARG A 7 2.40 -6.52 -21.15
C ARG A 7 1.53 -7.72 -21.45
N GLY A 8 0.22 -7.58 -21.27
CA GLY A 8 -0.73 -8.66 -21.53
C GLY A 8 -0.82 -9.68 -20.40
N ARG A 9 0.01 -9.57 -19.37
CA ARG A 9 -0.04 -10.46 -18.23
C ARG A 9 -1.23 -10.11 -17.34
N ILE A 10 -1.89 -11.11 -16.79
CA ILE A 10 -2.95 -10.89 -15.82
C ILE A 10 -2.30 -10.53 -14.48
N LEU A 11 -2.69 -9.38 -13.93
CA LEU A 11 -2.18 -8.93 -12.65
C LEU A 11 -3.04 -9.49 -11.52
N ASP A 12 -2.36 -9.94 -10.47
CA ASP A 12 -3.02 -10.50 -9.30
C ASP A 12 -2.48 -9.77 -8.08
N VAL A 13 -3.34 -9.01 -7.43
CA VAL A 13 -2.94 -8.25 -6.22
C VAL A 13 -2.81 -9.15 -5.00
N GLY A 14 -3.44 -10.32 -5.01
CA GLY A 14 -3.33 -11.29 -3.94
C GLY A 14 -3.70 -10.70 -2.59
N GLU A 15 -3.02 -11.20 -1.55
CA GLU A 15 -3.24 -10.70 -0.20
C GLU A 15 -2.48 -9.40 0.07
N VAL A 16 -1.60 -9.00 -0.83
CA VAL A 16 -0.88 -7.73 -0.71
C VAL A 16 -1.84 -6.56 -0.91
N GLY A 17 -2.79 -6.71 -1.85
CA GLY A 17 -3.67 -5.62 -2.23
C GLY A 17 -4.86 -5.48 -1.31
N ILE A 18 -5.16 -4.24 -0.94
CA ILE A 18 -6.35 -3.88 -0.17
C ILE A 18 -7.07 -2.79 -0.94
N ASP A 19 -8.34 -3.01 -1.20
CA ASP A 19 -9.16 -2.02 -1.90
C ASP A 19 -9.97 -1.25 -0.86
N MET A 20 -9.69 0.05 -0.72
CA MET A 20 -10.38 0.87 0.27
C MET A 20 -11.91 0.86 0.09
N ARG A 21 -12.37 0.60 -1.13
CA ARG A 21 -13.82 0.52 -1.38
C ARG A 21 -14.48 -0.66 -0.68
N THR A 22 -13.69 -1.63 -0.24
CA THR A 22 -14.20 -2.80 0.46
C THR A 22 -14.13 -2.66 1.98
N LEU A 23 -13.63 -1.55 2.49
CA LEU A 23 -13.57 -1.32 3.92
C LEU A 23 -14.98 -1.09 4.47
N PRO A 24 -15.21 -1.44 5.75
CA PRO A 24 -16.50 -1.13 6.36
C PRO A 24 -16.70 0.38 6.43
N PRO A 25 -17.95 0.84 6.55
CA PRO A 25 -18.20 2.27 6.68
C PRO A 25 -17.41 2.88 7.84
N CYS A 26 -16.89 4.07 7.64
CA CYS A 26 -15.99 4.67 8.63
C CYS A 26 -16.71 5.03 9.94
N ASP A 27 -18.04 5.10 9.93
CA ASP A 27 -18.80 5.37 11.15
C ASP A 27 -19.00 4.12 11.99
N GLU A 28 -18.54 2.97 11.53
CA GLU A 28 -18.64 1.73 12.31
C GLU A 28 -17.43 1.50 13.20
N GLY A 29 -16.48 2.42 13.20
CA GLY A 29 -15.32 2.34 14.07
C GLY A 29 -14.03 2.52 13.32
N ARG A 30 -12.98 2.75 14.09
CA ARG A 30 -11.65 2.95 13.52
C ARG A 30 -10.98 1.63 13.27
N ILE A 31 -10.03 1.65 12.34
CA ILE A 31 -9.25 0.47 11.94
C ILE A 31 -7.81 0.67 12.35
N ASP A 32 -7.23 -0.36 12.94
CA ASP A 32 -5.80 -0.39 13.18
C ASP A 32 -5.16 -1.19 12.03
N PRO A 33 -4.50 -0.53 11.07
CA PRO A 33 -3.95 -1.25 9.92
C PRO A 33 -2.82 -2.20 10.26
N ARG A 34 -2.27 -2.12 11.48
CA ARG A 34 -1.29 -3.10 11.90
C ARG A 34 -1.89 -4.50 11.92
N SER A 35 -3.21 -4.60 12.14
CA SER A 35 -3.91 -5.88 12.16
C SER A 35 -3.97 -6.55 10.79
N TRP A 36 -3.66 -5.84 9.73
CA TRP A 36 -3.63 -6.42 8.40
C TRP A 36 -2.40 -7.27 8.16
N PHE A 37 -1.41 -7.17 9.04
CA PHE A 37 -0.13 -7.86 8.86
C PHE A 37 -0.05 -9.09 9.77
N LYS A 38 0.74 -10.06 9.34
CA LYS A 38 0.88 -11.29 10.09
C LYS A 38 1.46 -11.05 11.47
N ASP A 39 2.47 -10.18 11.57
CA ASP A 39 3.06 -9.81 12.86
C ASP A 39 2.71 -8.36 13.15
N GLU A 40 1.68 -8.16 13.94
CA GLU A 40 1.17 -6.82 14.26
C GLU A 40 2.09 -6.04 15.19
N THR A 41 3.08 -6.70 15.77
CA THR A 41 4.00 -6.05 16.72
C THR A 41 5.15 -5.36 16.03
N CYS A 42 5.37 -5.63 14.75
CA CYS A 42 6.40 -4.93 14.01
C CYS A 42 6.04 -3.46 13.83
N PRO A 43 7.02 -2.57 13.81
CA PRO A 43 6.72 -1.17 13.51
C PRO A 43 6.12 -1.05 12.12
N LEU A 44 5.21 -0.10 11.97
CA LEU A 44 4.54 0.14 10.70
C LEU A 44 5.02 1.45 10.09
N GLU A 45 5.41 1.40 8.82
CA GLU A 45 5.71 2.60 8.04
C GLU A 45 4.70 2.69 6.90
N ILE A 46 4.27 3.92 6.62
CA ILE A 46 3.27 4.16 5.58
C ILE A 46 3.91 5.00 4.49
N GLU A 47 3.66 4.62 3.25
CA GLU A 47 4.06 5.42 2.09
C GLU A 47 2.82 5.93 1.37
N ILE A 48 2.80 7.23 1.08
CA ILE A 48 1.71 7.85 0.34
C ILE A 48 2.18 8.08 -1.09
N GLY A 49 1.44 7.52 -2.06
CA GLY A 49 1.81 7.63 -3.46
C GLY A 49 2.81 6.55 -3.85
N SER A 50 2.45 5.30 -3.66
CA SER A 50 3.40 4.20 -3.85
C SER A 50 3.74 3.87 -5.29
N GLY A 51 2.96 4.36 -6.23
CA GLY A 51 3.23 4.14 -7.65
C GLY A 51 3.29 2.65 -7.99
N LYS A 52 4.39 2.22 -8.55
CA LYS A 52 4.59 0.84 -8.95
C LYS A 52 5.15 -0.03 -7.82
N GLY A 53 5.23 0.50 -6.61
CA GLY A 53 5.70 -0.25 -5.45
C GLY A 53 7.20 -0.37 -5.32
N THR A 54 7.96 0.44 -6.04
CA THR A 54 9.42 0.34 -6.05
C THR A 54 10.03 0.57 -4.67
N PHE A 55 9.59 1.64 -3.99
CA PHE A 55 10.09 1.94 -2.65
C PHE A 55 9.75 0.80 -1.68
N LEU A 56 8.50 0.33 -1.75
CA LEU A 56 8.05 -0.75 -0.88
C LEU A 56 8.86 -2.03 -1.10
N LEU A 57 9.14 -2.33 -2.36
CA LEU A 57 9.91 -3.51 -2.71
C LEU A 57 11.33 -3.44 -2.15
N GLN A 58 11.97 -2.28 -2.30
CA GLN A 58 13.33 -2.08 -1.84
C GLN A 58 13.40 -2.06 -0.31
N GLN A 59 12.53 -1.31 0.33
CA GLN A 59 12.58 -1.15 1.78
C GLN A 59 12.22 -2.43 2.51
N SER A 60 11.27 -3.20 1.98
CA SER A 60 10.90 -4.45 2.63
C SER A 60 12.01 -5.47 2.60
N GLU A 61 12.90 -5.37 1.63
CA GLU A 61 14.08 -6.23 1.60
C GLU A 61 15.11 -5.77 2.62
N LEU A 62 15.31 -4.45 2.74
CA LEU A 62 16.31 -3.89 3.65
C LEU A 62 15.88 -3.97 5.11
N GLN A 63 14.57 -3.92 5.36
CA GLN A 63 14.04 -3.89 6.73
C GLN A 63 12.98 -4.98 6.89
N PRO A 64 13.42 -6.23 6.99
CA PRO A 64 12.47 -7.35 7.01
C PRO A 64 11.60 -7.41 8.26
N ASN A 65 11.96 -6.69 9.31
CA ASN A 65 11.18 -6.67 10.55
C ASN A 65 10.31 -5.43 10.67
N THR A 66 10.11 -4.70 9.58
CA THR A 66 9.22 -3.54 9.53
C THR A 66 8.08 -3.87 8.57
N ASN A 67 6.86 -3.52 8.97
CA ASN A 67 5.71 -3.65 8.09
C ASN A 67 5.53 -2.35 7.31
N PHE A 68 5.20 -2.48 6.04
CA PHE A 68 5.02 -1.33 5.14
C PHE A 68 3.62 -1.35 4.54
N LEU A 69 2.94 -0.20 4.60
CA LEU A 69 1.64 -0.02 3.97
C LEU A 69 1.75 1.14 2.99
N GLY A 70 1.58 0.86 1.71
CA GLY A 70 1.60 1.90 0.70
C GLY A 70 0.20 2.21 0.20
N PHE A 71 -0.03 3.45 -0.20
CA PHE A 71 -1.29 3.87 -0.79
C PHE A 71 -1.06 4.37 -2.20
N GLU A 72 -1.93 3.96 -3.10
CA GLU A 72 -1.89 4.42 -4.48
C GLU A 72 -3.31 4.58 -4.99
N TRP A 73 -3.64 5.72 -5.54
CA TRP A 73 -4.99 5.98 -6.05
C TRP A 73 -5.19 5.61 -7.51
N ALA A 74 -4.09 5.47 -8.26
CA ALA A 74 -4.20 5.09 -9.67
C ALA A 74 -4.33 3.58 -9.75
N ALA A 75 -5.49 3.11 -10.17
CA ALA A 75 -5.80 1.68 -10.18
C ALA A 75 -4.75 0.87 -10.90
N GLU A 76 -4.25 1.39 -11.98
CA GLU A 76 -3.29 0.72 -12.84
C GLU A 76 -1.97 0.49 -12.12
N PHE A 77 -1.46 1.54 -11.45
CA PHE A 77 -0.23 1.43 -10.68
C PHE A 77 -0.41 0.56 -9.46
N TYR A 78 -1.56 0.68 -8.80
CA TYR A 78 -1.87 -0.16 -7.66
C TYR A 78 -1.82 -1.64 -8.04
N ARG A 79 -2.51 -2.00 -9.11
CA ARG A 79 -2.56 -3.41 -9.53
C ARG A 79 -1.17 -3.93 -9.90
N TYR A 80 -0.41 -3.12 -10.62
CA TYR A 80 0.94 -3.50 -11.01
C TYR A 80 1.85 -3.67 -9.78
N GLY A 81 1.82 -2.69 -8.88
CA GLY A 81 2.67 -2.70 -7.69
C GLY A 81 2.35 -3.85 -6.76
N ALA A 82 1.07 -4.08 -6.50
CA ALA A 82 0.66 -5.16 -5.60
C ALA A 82 1.01 -6.53 -6.20
N ASP A 83 0.79 -6.71 -7.49
CA ASP A 83 1.17 -7.94 -8.18
C ASP A 83 2.68 -8.16 -8.08
N ARG A 84 3.46 -7.11 -8.28
CA ARG A 84 4.92 -7.17 -8.21
C ARG A 84 5.40 -7.58 -6.83
N LEU A 85 4.84 -6.98 -5.78
CA LEU A 85 5.18 -7.30 -4.41
C LEU A 85 4.81 -8.74 -4.07
N ARG A 86 3.64 -9.17 -4.52
CA ARG A 86 3.20 -10.55 -4.32
C ARG A 86 4.16 -11.53 -4.99
N ARG A 87 4.54 -11.27 -6.24
CA ARG A 87 5.46 -12.15 -6.98
C ARG A 87 6.83 -12.22 -6.33
N ASN A 88 7.21 -11.18 -5.63
CA ASN A 88 8.48 -11.15 -4.91
C ASN A 88 8.37 -11.68 -3.49
N GLY A 89 7.22 -12.22 -3.12
CA GLY A 89 7.04 -12.86 -1.83
C GLY A 89 7.11 -11.95 -0.63
N ARG A 90 6.78 -10.67 -0.81
CA ARG A 90 6.86 -9.71 0.30
C ARG A 90 5.66 -9.85 1.22
N LYS A 91 5.88 -10.47 2.38
CA LYS A 91 4.80 -10.73 3.33
C LYS A 91 4.59 -9.61 4.32
N SER A 92 5.56 -8.72 4.45
CA SER A 92 5.48 -7.57 5.36
C SER A 92 5.03 -6.30 4.65
N VAL A 93 4.42 -6.43 3.49
CA VAL A 93 3.97 -5.28 2.71
C VAL A 93 2.51 -5.44 2.34
N LYS A 94 1.76 -4.36 2.48
CA LYS A 94 0.41 -4.25 1.94
C LYS A 94 0.35 -3.00 1.09
N MET A 95 -0.49 -3.03 0.08
CA MET A 95 -0.66 -1.89 -0.80
C MET A 95 -2.15 -1.64 -0.96
N ALA A 96 -2.58 -0.43 -0.59
CA ALA A 96 -3.99 -0.07 -0.58
C ALA A 96 -4.33 0.77 -1.80
N TYR A 97 -5.44 0.46 -2.43
CA TYR A 97 -6.00 1.24 -3.52
C TYR A 97 -6.93 2.27 -2.93
N GLY A 98 -6.57 3.54 -3.04
CA GLY A 98 -7.39 4.61 -2.53
C GLY A 98 -6.56 5.80 -2.09
N ASP A 99 -7.25 6.77 -1.49
CA ASP A 99 -6.66 8.01 -1.03
C ASP A 99 -6.17 7.85 0.41
N ALA A 100 -4.87 7.99 0.62
CA ALA A 100 -4.27 7.86 1.94
C ALA A 100 -4.83 8.90 2.92
N THR A 101 -5.05 10.11 2.45
CA THR A 101 -5.57 11.18 3.31
C THR A 101 -6.94 10.82 3.86
N GLU A 102 -7.81 10.28 2.99
CA GLU A 102 -9.12 9.79 3.42
C GLU A 102 -8.98 8.68 4.45
N PHE A 103 -8.09 7.73 4.18
CA PHE A 103 -7.92 6.60 5.10
C PHE A 103 -7.47 7.11 6.46
N LEU A 104 -6.45 7.94 6.49
CA LEU A 104 -5.89 8.42 7.75
C LEU A 104 -6.88 9.26 8.53
N GLN A 105 -7.70 10.04 7.83
CA GLN A 105 -8.64 10.94 8.47
C GLN A 105 -9.89 10.24 8.98
N TYR A 106 -10.42 9.29 8.21
CA TYR A 106 -11.75 8.74 8.48
C TYR A 106 -11.74 7.31 9.01
N TRP A 107 -10.75 6.52 8.67
CA TRP A 107 -10.73 5.10 9.07
C TRP A 107 -9.68 4.76 10.10
N CYS A 108 -8.52 5.40 10.05
CA CYS A 108 -7.35 4.92 10.77
C CYS A 108 -7.35 5.33 12.23
N GLU A 109 -6.95 4.41 13.11
CA GLU A 109 -6.68 4.76 14.50
C GLU A 109 -5.46 5.68 14.57
N ASP A 110 -5.37 6.42 15.68
CA ASP A 110 -4.24 7.34 15.88
C ASP A 110 -2.97 6.58 16.25
N GLN A 111 -1.85 7.17 15.92
CA GLN A 111 -0.54 6.73 16.43
C GLN A 111 -0.18 5.29 16.07
N VAL A 112 -0.54 4.86 14.87
CA VAL A 112 -0.24 3.50 14.43
C VAL A 112 1.04 3.41 13.62
N ALA A 113 1.47 4.51 13.00
CA ALA A 113 2.64 4.50 12.13
C ALA A 113 3.84 5.14 12.80
N GLU A 114 5.00 4.48 12.65
CA GLU A 114 6.27 5.04 13.12
C GLU A 114 6.76 6.14 12.19
N VAL A 115 6.56 5.96 10.88
CA VAL A 115 7.05 6.89 9.85
C VAL A 115 6.01 6.96 8.74
N ILE A 116 5.81 8.16 8.21
CA ILE A 116 5.02 8.35 7.01
C ILE A 116 5.93 8.95 5.95
N HIS A 117 6.03 8.26 4.82
CA HIS A 117 6.83 8.70 3.69
C HIS A 117 5.91 9.33 2.66
N LEU A 118 6.18 10.59 2.34
CA LEU A 118 5.45 11.29 1.30
C LEU A 118 6.33 11.33 0.08
N TYR A 119 5.88 10.67 -0.97
CA TYR A 119 6.62 10.67 -2.20
C TYR A 119 5.99 11.64 -3.16
N PHE A 120 6.68 12.71 -3.41
CA PHE A 120 6.31 13.56 -4.52
C PHE A 120 7.14 13.09 -5.69
N SER A 121 6.70 12.03 -6.30
CA SER A 121 7.27 11.70 -7.58
C SER A 121 7.10 12.97 -8.38
N ASP A 122 8.04 13.32 -9.14
CA ASP A 122 7.97 14.49 -9.95
C ASP A 122 6.92 14.30 -11.01
N PRO A 123 5.71 14.58 -10.70
CA PRO A 123 4.62 14.20 -11.55
C PRO A 123 4.40 15.16 -12.65
N TRP A 124 5.05 16.29 -12.55
CA TRP A 124 4.68 17.30 -13.47
C TRP A 124 5.56 17.21 -14.66
N PRO A 125 4.97 17.00 -15.79
CA PRO A 125 5.73 17.29 -16.99
C PRO A 125 6.08 18.73 -16.82
N LYS A 126 7.28 18.95 -16.85
CA LYS A 126 7.75 20.31 -16.70
C LYS A 126 7.51 21.09 -17.98
#